data_0404c0337800761be6008cbb3ec12cf5
#
_entry.id   0404c0337800761be6008cbb3ec12cf5
#
_cell.length_a   1.000
_cell.length_b   1.000
_cell.length_c   1.000
_cell.angle_alpha   90.00
_cell.angle_beta   90.00
_cell.angle_gamma   90.00
#
_symmetry.space_group_name_H-M   'P 1'
#
loop_
_entity.id
_entity.type
_entity.pdbx_description
1 polymer ?
#
loop_
_entity_poly.entity_id
_entity_poly.type
_entity_poly.pdbx_seq_one_letter_code
_entity_poly.pdbx_strand_id
1 'polypeptide(L)'
;MHKLRRIAGHPLVKASYFLLLVVATGFYLYRWGDRLPDLLAQVRPLWVLAALGITGLAALLYSFIQYSIYKRLGAPASYWTTLRIISISQLGKYLPGKVMFAGNYYLLSREAGISNAQVGTSFVVSQALWMLTASLCGLPVLALLNPVLRYTVILLPVGLALLIHPRFLSGLLRLAQRISGRGQSIPLALPQGLGGAFYLRMAALYLINWILAGAGGWFSLRALGPVDPDIFPLALAALALGTIAGFIALFAPVGLGVREGLGTIILAPTVGAEVALLGLVLL
;
A
#
# COMPACT_ATOMS: atom_id res chain seq x y z
N MET A 1 17.07 -17.47 -2.44
CA MET A 1 16.76 -16.10 -2.92
C MET A 1 17.25 -15.81 -4.34
N HIS A 2 18.41 -16.30 -4.79
CA HIS A 2 18.89 -16.11 -6.17
C HIS A 2 17.94 -16.65 -7.26
N LYS A 3 17.30 -17.82 -7.05
CA LYS A 3 16.35 -18.42 -8.00
C LYS A 3 15.07 -17.57 -8.15
N LEU A 4 14.48 -17.06 -7.06
CA LEU A 4 13.28 -16.22 -7.12
C LEU A 4 13.56 -14.86 -7.79
N ARG A 5 14.75 -14.28 -7.57
CA ARG A 5 15.18 -13.05 -8.23
C ARG A 5 15.41 -13.25 -9.74
N ARG A 6 15.89 -14.42 -10.13
CA ARG A 6 16.06 -14.82 -11.54
C ARG A 6 14.71 -15.05 -12.23
N ILE A 7 13.73 -15.66 -11.52
CA ILE A 7 12.38 -15.91 -12.05
C ILE A 7 11.62 -14.59 -12.20
N ALA A 8 11.60 -13.72 -11.17
CA ALA A 8 10.91 -12.43 -11.25
C ALA A 8 11.56 -11.44 -12.23
N GLY A 9 12.86 -11.58 -12.51
CA GLY A 9 13.59 -10.80 -13.50
C GLY A 9 13.51 -11.35 -14.93
N HIS A 10 12.98 -12.57 -15.10
CA HIS A 10 12.99 -13.25 -16.40
C HIS A 10 12.07 -12.51 -17.39
N PRO A 11 12.56 -12.23 -18.63
CA PRO A 11 11.78 -11.48 -19.62
C PRO A 11 10.44 -12.15 -19.95
N LEU A 12 10.36 -13.49 -19.93
CA LEU A 12 9.12 -14.23 -20.13
C LEU A 12 8.08 -13.97 -19.03
N VAL A 13 8.50 -13.88 -17.76
CA VAL A 13 7.57 -13.57 -16.64
C VAL A 13 7.03 -12.15 -16.75
N LYS A 14 7.86 -11.20 -17.19
CA LYS A 14 7.42 -9.84 -17.45
C LYS A 14 6.48 -9.78 -18.66
N ALA A 15 6.82 -10.48 -19.74
CA ALA A 15 6.00 -10.55 -20.95
C ALA A 15 4.65 -11.22 -20.68
N SER A 16 4.62 -12.34 -19.95
CA SER A 16 3.36 -13.02 -19.58
C SER A 16 2.47 -12.15 -18.69
N TYR A 17 3.06 -11.38 -17.77
CA TYR A 17 2.31 -10.42 -16.95
C TYR A 17 1.72 -9.28 -17.82
N PHE A 18 2.52 -8.70 -18.72
CA PHE A 18 2.03 -7.67 -19.65
C PHE A 18 0.93 -8.21 -20.57
N LEU A 19 1.11 -9.43 -21.07
CA LEU A 19 0.10 -10.11 -21.88
C LEU A 19 -1.20 -10.30 -21.08
N LEU A 20 -1.10 -10.74 -19.83
CA LEU A 20 -2.25 -10.93 -18.94
C LEU A 20 -2.95 -9.60 -18.65
N LEU A 21 -2.22 -8.50 -18.45
CA LEU A 21 -2.80 -7.17 -18.30
C LEU A 21 -3.54 -6.73 -19.57
N VAL A 22 -2.92 -6.91 -20.74
CA VAL A 22 -3.53 -6.56 -22.03
C VAL A 22 -4.79 -7.39 -22.27
N VAL A 23 -4.73 -8.70 -22.01
CA VAL A 23 -5.87 -9.61 -22.15
C VAL A 23 -6.97 -9.24 -21.16
N ALA A 24 -6.64 -8.98 -19.89
CA ALA A 24 -7.61 -8.55 -18.88
C ALA A 24 -8.26 -7.20 -19.26
N THR A 25 -7.45 -6.22 -19.66
CA THR A 25 -7.97 -4.91 -20.11
C THR A 25 -8.84 -5.06 -21.35
N GLY A 26 -8.40 -5.85 -22.34
CA GLY A 26 -9.17 -6.15 -23.54
C GLY A 26 -10.50 -6.84 -23.22
N PHE A 27 -10.49 -7.80 -22.31
CA PHE A 27 -11.70 -8.48 -21.83
C PHE A 27 -12.67 -7.51 -21.14
N TYR A 28 -12.17 -6.60 -20.30
CA TYR A 28 -12.99 -5.58 -19.66
C TYR A 28 -13.58 -4.60 -20.67
N LEU A 29 -12.78 -4.13 -21.64
CA LEU A 29 -13.24 -3.25 -22.70
C LEU A 29 -14.28 -3.95 -23.59
N TYR A 30 -14.08 -5.22 -23.92
CA TYR A 30 -15.05 -6.01 -24.69
C TYR A 30 -16.36 -6.20 -23.92
N ARG A 31 -16.30 -6.49 -22.62
CA ARG A 31 -17.50 -6.77 -21.81
C ARG A 31 -18.29 -5.52 -21.44
N TRP A 32 -17.61 -4.39 -21.25
CA TRP A 32 -18.22 -3.16 -20.72
C TRP A 32 -17.96 -1.92 -21.59
N GLY A 33 -17.29 -2.08 -22.73
CA GLY A 33 -16.93 -0.96 -23.61
C GLY A 33 -18.13 -0.13 -24.06
N ASP A 34 -19.26 -0.80 -24.30
CA ASP A 34 -20.52 -0.13 -24.70
C ASP A 34 -21.11 0.76 -23.59
N ARG A 35 -20.82 0.43 -22.30
CA ARG A 35 -21.31 1.19 -21.14
C ARG A 35 -20.33 2.25 -20.66
N LEU A 36 -19.08 2.15 -21.09
CA LEU A 36 -18.02 3.06 -20.65
C LEU A 36 -18.30 4.53 -21.02
N PRO A 37 -18.76 4.85 -22.23
CA PRO A 37 -19.13 6.23 -22.60
C PRO A 37 -20.23 6.80 -21.69
N ASP A 38 -21.27 6.01 -21.40
CA ASP A 38 -22.37 6.43 -20.53
C ASP A 38 -21.92 6.67 -19.09
N LEU A 39 -21.05 5.79 -18.57
CA LEU A 39 -20.45 5.96 -17.24
C LEU A 39 -19.56 7.19 -17.17
N LEU A 40 -18.74 7.43 -18.20
CA LEU A 40 -17.89 8.61 -18.28
C LEU A 40 -18.69 9.90 -18.43
N ALA A 41 -19.81 9.88 -19.16
CA ALA A 41 -20.70 11.02 -19.30
C ALA A 41 -21.40 11.39 -17.97
N GLN A 42 -21.57 10.42 -17.06
CA GLN A 42 -22.17 10.62 -15.75
C GLN A 42 -21.17 11.08 -14.68
N VAL A 43 -19.84 11.10 -14.98
CA VAL A 43 -18.81 11.51 -14.03
C VAL A 43 -19.08 12.92 -13.52
N ARG A 44 -19.12 13.04 -12.20
CA ARG A 44 -19.33 14.32 -11.49
C ARG A 44 -18.00 14.94 -11.12
N PRO A 45 -17.53 15.99 -11.82
CA PRO A 45 -16.17 16.55 -11.65
C PRO A 45 -15.85 16.99 -10.23
N LEU A 46 -16.86 17.51 -9.50
CA LEU A 46 -16.69 17.95 -8.12
C LEU A 46 -16.20 16.80 -7.20
N TRP A 47 -16.76 15.60 -7.36
CA TRP A 47 -16.35 14.44 -6.57
C TRP A 47 -14.96 13.91 -6.98
N VAL A 48 -14.59 14.03 -8.26
CA VAL A 48 -13.22 13.73 -8.71
C VAL A 48 -12.23 14.69 -8.06
N LEU A 49 -12.52 15.99 -8.06
CA LEU A 49 -11.66 16.98 -7.41
C LEU A 49 -11.57 16.75 -5.90
N ALA A 50 -12.67 16.37 -5.25
CA ALA A 50 -12.68 16.02 -3.83
C ALA A 50 -11.82 14.75 -3.58
N ALA A 51 -11.93 13.72 -4.42
CA ALA A 51 -11.11 12.51 -4.35
C ALA A 51 -9.62 12.83 -4.49
N LEU A 52 -9.24 13.62 -5.50
CA LEU A 52 -7.86 14.05 -5.72
C LEU A 52 -7.32 14.90 -4.56
N GLY A 53 -8.11 15.84 -4.07
CA GLY A 53 -7.71 16.71 -2.95
C GLY A 53 -7.46 15.92 -1.66
N ILE A 54 -8.38 15.02 -1.29
CA ILE A 54 -8.25 14.21 -0.06
C ILE A 54 -7.12 13.18 -0.19
N THR A 55 -6.93 12.58 -1.37
CA THR A 55 -5.82 11.65 -1.63
C THR A 55 -4.48 12.39 -1.61
N GLY A 56 -4.44 13.62 -2.13
CA GLY A 56 -3.29 14.51 -2.00
C GLY A 56 -2.95 14.81 -0.54
N LEU A 57 -3.97 15.10 0.29
CA LEU A 57 -3.79 15.30 1.72
C LEU A 57 -3.26 14.04 2.41
N ALA A 58 -3.77 12.87 2.05
CA ALA A 58 -3.25 11.59 2.54
C ALA A 58 -1.77 11.39 2.16
N ALA A 59 -1.35 11.76 0.96
CA ALA A 59 0.04 11.68 0.52
C ALA A 59 0.96 12.62 1.32
N LEU A 60 0.49 13.84 1.62
CA LEU A 60 1.21 14.78 2.48
C LEU A 60 1.34 14.24 3.91
N LEU A 61 0.27 13.68 4.48
CA LEU A 61 0.30 13.07 5.80
C LEU A 61 1.23 11.85 5.84
N TYR A 62 1.21 11.00 4.82
CA TYR A 62 2.14 9.86 4.71
C TYR A 62 3.60 10.33 4.73
N SER A 63 3.91 11.40 4.00
CA SER A 63 5.24 12.01 3.98
C SER A 63 5.61 12.63 5.34
N PHE A 64 4.66 13.19 6.07
CA PHE A 64 4.85 13.71 7.42
C PHE A 64 5.13 12.58 8.43
N ILE A 65 4.44 11.44 8.32
CA ILE A 65 4.70 10.27 9.15
C ILE A 65 6.14 9.79 8.93
N GLN A 66 6.55 9.66 7.66
CA GLN A 66 7.91 9.25 7.31
C GLN A 66 8.97 10.24 7.81
N TYR A 67 8.72 11.55 7.68
CA TYR A 67 9.56 12.60 8.25
C TYR A 67 9.70 12.46 9.77
N SER A 68 8.58 12.18 10.47
CA SER A 68 8.57 12.00 11.92
C SER A 68 9.40 10.81 12.36
N ILE A 69 9.39 9.72 11.57
CA ILE A 69 10.24 8.55 11.80
C ILE A 69 11.70 8.92 11.58
N TYR A 70 12.06 9.59 10.48
CA TYR A 70 13.42 10.05 10.22
C TYR A 70 13.95 10.95 11.32
N LYS A 71 13.14 11.93 11.74
CA LYS A 71 13.52 12.86 12.82
C LYS A 71 13.78 12.13 14.13
N ARG A 72 12.95 11.13 14.47
CA ARG A 72 13.14 10.31 15.67
C ARG A 72 14.41 9.45 15.62
N LEU A 73 14.84 9.06 14.42
CA LEU A 73 16.08 8.34 14.17
C LEU A 73 17.32 9.27 14.11
N GLY A 74 17.16 10.58 14.29
CA GLY A 74 18.24 11.56 14.17
C GLY A 74 18.76 11.74 12.74
N ALA A 75 17.93 11.43 11.73
CA ALA A 75 18.31 11.61 10.34
C ALA A 75 18.25 13.10 9.93
N PRO A 76 19.20 13.59 9.11
CA PRO A 76 19.29 14.99 8.69
C PRO A 76 18.33 15.32 7.56
N ALA A 77 17.06 14.87 7.65
CA ALA A 77 16.06 15.09 6.62
C ALA A 77 15.05 16.15 7.05
N SER A 78 14.76 17.12 6.16
CA SER A 78 13.63 18.03 6.29
C SER A 78 12.33 17.37 5.81
N TYR A 79 11.19 17.99 6.14
CA TYR A 79 9.89 17.53 5.60
C TYR A 79 9.87 17.54 4.07
N TRP A 80 10.35 18.62 3.45
CA TRP A 80 10.36 18.76 1.98
C TRP A 80 11.29 17.76 1.31
N THR A 81 12.44 17.48 1.92
CA THR A 81 13.34 16.41 1.45
C THR A 81 12.64 15.04 1.53
N THR A 82 11.95 14.76 2.64
CA THR A 82 11.20 13.51 2.80
C THR A 82 10.04 13.40 1.82
N LEU A 83 9.28 14.46 1.61
CA LEU A 83 8.20 14.52 0.60
C LEU A 83 8.75 14.21 -0.80
N ARG A 84 9.88 14.80 -1.18
CA ARG A 84 10.55 14.52 -2.47
C ARG A 84 10.97 13.05 -2.57
N ILE A 85 11.62 12.52 -1.53
CA ILE A 85 12.04 11.10 -1.49
C ILE A 85 10.83 10.20 -1.70
N ILE A 86 9.76 10.40 -0.93
CA ILE A 86 8.55 9.58 -1.01
C ILE A 86 7.89 9.70 -2.38
N SER A 87 7.63 10.92 -2.87
CA SER A 87 6.92 11.14 -4.13
C SER A 87 7.66 10.53 -5.33
N ILE A 88 8.98 10.72 -5.43
CA ILE A 88 9.77 10.12 -6.52
C ILE A 88 9.84 8.59 -6.36
N SER A 89 9.97 8.08 -5.12
CA SER A 89 10.02 6.64 -4.89
C SER A 89 8.70 5.96 -5.29
N GLN A 90 7.55 6.62 -5.09
CA GLN A 90 6.24 6.10 -5.50
C GLN A 90 6.18 5.86 -7.01
N LEU A 91 6.82 6.69 -7.83
CA LEU A 91 6.89 6.47 -9.28
C LEU A 91 7.59 5.14 -9.63
N GLY A 92 8.52 4.70 -8.79
CA GLY A 92 9.19 3.39 -8.95
C GLY A 92 8.26 2.18 -8.83
N LYS A 93 7.05 2.34 -8.27
CA LYS A 93 6.06 1.27 -8.21
C LYS A 93 5.53 0.86 -9.59
N TYR A 94 5.49 1.80 -10.54
CA TYR A 94 5.01 1.56 -11.91
C TYR A 94 6.02 0.81 -12.78
N LEU A 95 7.26 0.70 -12.32
CA LEU A 95 8.29 -0.06 -13.02
C LEU A 95 8.24 -1.54 -12.61
N PRO A 96 8.45 -2.48 -13.56
CA PRO A 96 8.38 -3.91 -13.28
C PRO A 96 9.35 -4.31 -12.17
N GLY A 97 8.83 -5.01 -11.12
CA GLY A 97 9.65 -5.67 -10.11
C GLY A 97 9.74 -5.01 -8.76
N LYS A 98 8.79 -4.14 -8.33
CA LYS A 98 8.67 -3.53 -6.96
C LYS A 98 9.97 -3.13 -6.24
N VAL A 99 11.11 -3.66 -6.71
CA VAL A 99 12.45 -3.36 -6.20
C VAL A 99 12.80 -1.90 -6.43
N MET A 100 12.23 -1.29 -7.49
CA MET A 100 12.51 0.10 -7.84
C MET A 100 11.96 1.10 -6.82
N PHE A 101 10.80 0.82 -6.20
CA PHE A 101 10.32 1.65 -5.10
C PHE A 101 11.32 1.66 -3.93
N ALA A 102 11.71 0.47 -3.44
CA ALA A 102 12.68 0.36 -2.35
C ALA A 102 14.07 0.86 -2.77
N GLY A 103 14.47 0.64 -4.03
CA GLY A 103 15.73 1.11 -4.60
C GLY A 103 15.78 2.64 -4.65
N ASN A 104 14.76 3.28 -5.23
CA ASN A 104 14.66 4.74 -5.30
C ASN A 104 14.60 5.36 -3.90
N TYR A 105 13.79 4.77 -3.00
CA TYR A 105 13.73 5.20 -1.62
C TYR A 105 15.10 5.15 -0.95
N TYR A 106 15.86 4.07 -1.13
CA TYR A 106 17.20 3.92 -0.60
C TYR A 106 18.17 4.95 -1.20
N LEU A 107 18.25 5.05 -2.52
CA LEU A 107 19.19 5.93 -3.21
C LEU A 107 18.95 7.40 -2.85
N LEU A 108 17.72 7.88 -2.97
CA LEU A 108 17.37 9.27 -2.66
C LEU A 108 17.59 9.62 -1.18
N SER A 109 17.34 8.66 -0.29
CA SER A 109 17.62 8.85 1.14
C SER A 109 19.12 8.96 1.39
N ARG A 110 19.93 8.16 0.70
CA ARG A 110 21.40 8.23 0.78
C ARG A 110 21.96 9.55 0.23
N GLU A 111 21.42 10.02 -0.88
CA GLU A 111 21.76 11.34 -1.45
C GLU A 111 21.43 12.49 -0.48
N ALA A 112 20.38 12.33 0.33
CA ALA A 112 20.00 13.27 1.38
C ALA A 112 20.86 13.16 2.67
N GLY A 113 21.93 12.34 2.68
CA GLY A 113 22.82 12.17 3.81
C GLY A 113 22.29 11.23 4.91
N ILE A 114 21.19 10.51 4.68
CA ILE A 114 20.62 9.58 5.65
C ILE A 114 21.45 8.29 5.68
N SER A 115 21.86 7.81 6.85
CA SER A 115 22.68 6.61 6.97
C SER A 115 21.93 5.33 6.58
N ASN A 116 22.67 4.27 6.18
CA ASN A 116 22.07 2.98 5.79
C ASN A 116 21.18 2.40 6.90
N ALA A 117 21.61 2.51 8.15
CA ALA A 117 20.86 2.06 9.31
C ALA A 117 19.52 2.81 9.46
N GLN A 118 19.55 4.14 9.33
CA GLN A 118 18.36 4.97 9.41
C GLN A 118 17.38 4.69 8.27
N VAL A 119 17.89 4.55 7.03
CA VAL A 119 17.05 4.20 5.86
C VAL A 119 16.39 2.84 6.06
N GLY A 120 17.15 1.81 6.39
CA GLY A 120 16.64 0.46 6.60
C GLY A 120 15.62 0.39 7.75
N THR A 121 15.95 1.00 8.90
CA THR A 121 15.05 1.02 10.07
C THR A 121 13.77 1.79 9.77
N SER A 122 13.86 2.98 9.18
CA SER A 122 12.68 3.79 8.84
C SER A 122 11.77 3.06 7.86
N PHE A 123 12.34 2.39 6.86
CA PHE A 123 11.59 1.60 5.89
C PHE A 123 10.81 0.45 6.56
N VAL A 124 11.50 -0.35 7.38
CA VAL A 124 10.88 -1.49 8.07
C VAL A 124 9.78 -1.02 9.03
N VAL A 125 10.06 -0.03 9.87
CA VAL A 125 9.07 0.51 10.83
C VAL A 125 7.86 1.09 10.10
N SER A 126 8.10 1.88 9.06
CA SER A 126 7.04 2.48 8.25
C SER A 126 6.15 1.43 7.61
N GLN A 127 6.73 0.45 6.90
CA GLN A 127 5.97 -0.58 6.20
C GLN A 127 5.19 -1.49 7.16
N ALA A 128 5.79 -1.83 8.29
CA ALA A 128 5.17 -2.66 9.30
C ALA A 128 3.95 -1.98 9.94
N LEU A 129 4.08 -0.70 10.33
CA LEU A 129 2.95 0.08 10.87
C LEU A 129 1.87 0.33 9.82
N TRP A 130 2.27 0.60 8.58
CA TRP A 130 1.36 0.81 7.47
C TRP A 130 0.53 -0.44 7.18
N MET A 131 1.15 -1.63 7.14
CA MET A 131 0.44 -2.90 6.94
C MET A 131 -0.46 -3.27 8.12
N LEU A 132 0.01 -3.05 9.37
CA LEU A 132 -0.77 -3.29 10.57
C LEU A 132 -2.06 -2.44 10.56
N THR A 133 -1.92 -1.14 10.31
CA THR A 133 -3.08 -0.24 10.30
C THR A 133 -4.00 -0.50 9.11
N ALA A 134 -3.47 -0.88 7.94
CA ALA A 134 -4.26 -1.35 6.81
C ALA A 134 -5.11 -2.58 7.17
N SER A 135 -4.51 -3.57 7.85
CA SER A 135 -5.25 -4.77 8.25
C SER A 135 -6.37 -4.47 9.26
N LEU A 136 -6.17 -3.49 10.15
CA LEU A 136 -7.23 -3.00 11.04
C LEU A 136 -8.37 -2.32 10.25
N CYS A 137 -8.03 -1.52 9.25
CA CYS A 137 -9.01 -0.91 8.35
C CYS A 137 -9.76 -1.95 7.48
N GLY A 138 -9.23 -3.16 7.35
CA GLY A 138 -9.88 -4.27 6.66
C GLY A 138 -10.99 -4.96 7.46
N LEU A 139 -11.09 -4.72 8.77
CA LEU A 139 -12.07 -5.41 9.64
C LEU A 139 -13.55 -5.26 9.22
N PRO A 140 -14.01 -4.13 8.65
CA PRO A 140 -15.39 -4.01 8.20
C PRO A 140 -15.84 -5.09 7.21
N VAL A 141 -14.93 -5.70 6.47
CA VAL A 141 -15.25 -6.78 5.53
C VAL A 141 -15.72 -8.07 6.23
N LEU A 142 -15.48 -8.21 7.54
CA LEU A 142 -15.86 -9.40 8.32
C LEU A 142 -17.35 -9.73 8.23
N ALA A 143 -18.20 -8.71 8.06
CA ALA A 143 -19.64 -8.88 7.90
C ALA A 143 -20.00 -9.70 6.63
N LEU A 144 -19.16 -9.63 5.59
CA LEU A 144 -19.37 -10.28 4.29
C LEU A 144 -18.71 -11.65 4.18
N LEU A 145 -17.87 -12.04 5.14
CA LEU A 145 -17.06 -13.24 5.05
C LEU A 145 -17.70 -14.43 5.77
N ASN A 146 -17.42 -15.63 5.25
CA ASN A 146 -17.71 -16.87 5.98
C ASN A 146 -16.81 -17.01 7.24
N PRO A 147 -17.15 -17.87 8.20
CA PRO A 147 -16.42 -17.97 9.46
C PRO A 147 -14.91 -18.22 9.29
N VAL A 148 -14.49 -19.06 8.35
CA VAL A 148 -13.08 -19.39 8.11
C VAL A 148 -12.28 -18.15 7.67
N LEU A 149 -12.80 -17.40 6.71
CA LEU A 149 -12.16 -16.17 6.23
C LEU A 149 -12.18 -15.07 7.29
N ARG A 150 -13.19 -15.01 8.15
CA ARG A 150 -13.22 -14.07 9.29
C ARG A 150 -12.03 -14.26 10.22
N TYR A 151 -11.69 -15.49 10.58
CA TYR A 151 -10.51 -15.77 11.42
C TYR A 151 -9.22 -15.30 10.72
N THR A 152 -9.09 -15.53 9.43
CA THR A 152 -7.91 -15.08 8.67
C THR A 152 -7.75 -13.55 8.73
N VAL A 153 -8.82 -12.79 8.53
CA VAL A 153 -8.79 -11.32 8.57
C VAL A 153 -8.52 -10.81 9.99
N ILE A 154 -9.06 -11.46 11.03
CA ILE A 154 -8.82 -11.08 12.44
C ILE A 154 -7.37 -11.40 12.85
N LEU A 155 -6.83 -12.53 12.43
CA LEU A 155 -5.47 -12.95 12.79
C LEU A 155 -4.39 -12.13 12.06
N LEU A 156 -4.70 -11.53 10.92
CA LEU A 156 -3.74 -10.74 10.16
C LEU A 156 -3.15 -9.57 10.98
N PRO A 157 -3.93 -8.65 11.58
CA PRO A 157 -3.37 -7.58 12.41
C PRO A 157 -2.65 -8.10 13.65
N VAL A 158 -3.11 -9.21 14.24
CA VAL A 158 -2.44 -9.83 15.39
C VAL A 158 -1.05 -10.35 14.98
N GLY A 159 -0.96 -11.08 13.87
CA GLY A 159 0.31 -11.56 13.34
C GLY A 159 1.27 -10.41 12.98
N LEU A 160 0.76 -9.35 12.35
CA LEU A 160 1.56 -8.17 12.02
C LEU A 160 2.02 -7.41 13.27
N ALA A 161 1.19 -7.28 14.30
CA ALA A 161 1.57 -6.67 15.57
C ALA A 161 2.69 -7.46 16.28
N LEU A 162 2.63 -8.78 16.25
CA LEU A 162 3.70 -9.65 16.76
C LEU A 162 5.00 -9.48 15.96
N LEU A 163 4.92 -9.36 14.64
CA LEU A 163 6.09 -9.14 13.77
C LEU A 163 6.79 -7.80 14.04
N ILE A 164 6.04 -6.77 14.42
CA ILE A 164 6.57 -5.43 14.74
C ILE A 164 7.21 -5.40 16.13
N HIS A 165 6.85 -6.33 17.01
CA HIS A 165 7.39 -6.36 18.37
C HIS A 165 8.93 -6.44 18.33
N PRO A 166 9.66 -5.56 19.07
CA PRO A 166 11.12 -5.42 18.93
C PRO A 166 11.90 -6.74 19.12
N ARG A 167 11.44 -7.62 20.00
CA ARG A 167 12.08 -8.94 20.24
C ARG A 167 11.93 -9.87 19.03
N PHE A 168 10.76 -9.89 18.39
CA PHE A 168 10.50 -10.73 17.22
C PHE A 168 11.21 -10.20 15.99
N LEU A 169 11.13 -8.90 15.75
CA LEU A 169 11.81 -8.22 14.65
C LEU A 169 13.33 -8.42 14.72
N SER A 170 13.93 -8.25 15.91
CA SER A 170 15.36 -8.51 16.09
C SER A 170 15.74 -9.98 15.87
N GLY A 171 14.85 -10.92 16.19
CA GLY A 171 15.03 -12.35 15.91
C GLY A 171 15.02 -12.65 14.42
N LEU A 172 14.03 -12.12 13.69
CA LEU A 172 13.93 -12.26 12.24
C LEU A 172 15.13 -11.65 11.50
N LEU A 173 15.60 -10.48 11.95
CA LEU A 173 16.75 -9.82 11.35
C LEU A 173 18.03 -10.63 11.57
N ARG A 174 18.25 -11.19 12.77
CA ARG A 174 19.35 -12.11 13.05
C ARG A 174 19.29 -13.39 12.20
N LEU A 175 18.09 -13.94 12.02
CA LEU A 175 17.88 -15.10 11.16
C LEU A 175 18.17 -14.77 9.69
N ALA A 176 17.67 -13.64 9.19
CA ALA A 176 17.93 -13.17 7.82
C ALA A 176 19.42 -12.92 7.56
N GLN A 177 20.16 -12.38 8.53
CA GLN A 177 21.61 -12.21 8.48
C GLN A 177 22.34 -13.56 8.40
N ARG A 178 21.93 -14.55 9.20
CA ARG A 178 22.51 -15.91 9.16
C ARG A 178 22.30 -16.60 7.81
N ILE A 179 21.11 -16.45 7.21
CA ILE A 179 20.75 -17.07 5.91
C ILE A 179 21.47 -16.35 4.76
N SER A 180 21.71 -15.05 4.88
CA SER A 180 22.31 -14.23 3.82
C SER A 180 23.79 -14.53 3.57
N GLY A 181 24.50 -15.19 4.46
CA GLY A 181 25.89 -15.64 4.30
C GLY A 181 26.91 -14.54 4.00
N ARG A 182 26.50 -13.31 3.88
CA ARG A 182 27.33 -12.15 3.61
C ARG A 182 27.60 -11.43 4.92
N GLY A 183 28.84 -11.38 5.34
CA GLY A 183 29.32 -10.64 6.52
C GLY A 183 29.09 -9.12 6.50
N GLN A 184 28.26 -8.63 5.64
CA GLN A 184 27.74 -7.27 5.69
C GLN A 184 26.46 -7.29 6.55
N SER A 185 26.65 -7.19 7.87
CA SER A 185 25.60 -6.77 8.78
C SER A 185 25.03 -5.46 8.25
N ILE A 186 23.80 -5.49 7.71
CA ILE A 186 23.02 -4.26 7.64
C ILE A 186 22.86 -3.87 9.11
N PRO A 187 23.47 -2.79 9.58
CA PRO A 187 23.35 -2.38 10.97
C PRO A 187 21.93 -1.85 11.18
N LEU A 188 20.98 -2.75 11.32
CA LEU A 188 19.66 -2.45 11.86
C LEU A 188 19.85 -2.34 13.37
N ALA A 189 20.50 -1.27 13.80
CA ALA A 189 20.41 -0.86 15.17
C ALA A 189 18.94 -0.48 15.39
N LEU A 190 18.19 -1.34 16.07
CA LEU A 190 16.90 -0.93 16.62
C LEU A 190 17.21 0.33 17.44
N PRO A 191 16.70 1.50 17.06
CA PRO A 191 17.08 2.73 17.72
C PRO A 191 16.64 2.61 19.18
N GLN A 192 17.63 2.70 20.07
CA GLN A 192 17.34 2.95 21.46
C GLN A 192 16.54 4.25 21.50
N GLY A 193 15.24 4.18 21.81
CA GLY A 193 14.40 5.38 21.89
C GLY A 193 13.09 5.39 21.09
N LEU A 194 12.79 4.37 20.28
CA LEU A 194 11.43 4.19 19.76
C LEU A 194 10.58 3.53 20.86
N GLY A 195 10.08 4.33 21.80
CA GLY A 195 9.20 3.86 22.88
C GLY A 195 7.79 3.53 22.37
N GLY A 196 7.01 2.76 23.14
CA GLY A 196 5.63 2.37 22.79
C GLY A 196 4.73 3.56 22.44
N ALA A 197 4.87 4.68 23.12
CA ALA A 197 4.13 5.91 22.83
C ALA A 197 4.40 6.45 21.42
N PHE A 198 5.65 6.33 20.91
CA PHE A 198 5.97 6.73 19.54
C PHE A 198 5.28 5.81 18.51
N TYR A 199 5.35 4.49 18.72
CA TYR A 199 4.67 3.53 17.83
C TYR A 199 3.16 3.75 17.80
N LEU A 200 2.55 3.98 18.98
CA LEU A 200 1.11 4.26 19.07
C LEU A 200 0.74 5.55 18.33
N ARG A 201 1.51 6.63 18.50
CA ARG A 201 1.30 7.88 17.76
C ARG A 201 1.43 7.68 16.25
N MET A 202 2.44 6.97 15.78
CA MET A 202 2.61 6.71 14.34
C MET A 202 1.48 5.82 13.80
N ALA A 203 1.06 4.81 14.55
CA ALA A 203 -0.08 3.97 14.19
C ALA A 203 -1.38 4.79 14.08
N ALA A 204 -1.64 5.70 15.02
CA ALA A 204 -2.78 6.60 14.96
C ALA A 204 -2.74 7.50 13.71
N LEU A 205 -1.58 8.06 13.37
CA LEU A 205 -1.40 8.86 12.15
C LEU A 205 -1.59 8.01 10.88
N TYR A 206 -1.15 6.76 10.86
CA TYR A 206 -1.41 5.84 9.75
C TYR A 206 -2.90 5.47 9.63
N LEU A 207 -3.62 5.31 10.74
CA LEU A 207 -5.08 5.12 10.70
C LEU A 207 -5.78 6.33 10.09
N ILE A 208 -5.41 7.55 10.50
CA ILE A 208 -5.92 8.77 9.88
C ILE A 208 -5.59 8.80 8.39
N ASN A 209 -4.36 8.43 8.01
CA ASN A 209 -3.95 8.36 6.62
C ASN A 209 -4.82 7.36 5.81
N TRP A 210 -5.14 6.21 6.38
CA TRP A 210 -6.03 5.23 5.75
C TRP A 210 -7.47 5.74 5.64
N ILE A 211 -7.98 6.45 6.66
CA ILE A 211 -9.31 7.08 6.61
C ILE A 211 -9.37 8.11 5.48
N LEU A 212 -8.34 8.95 5.32
CA LEU A 212 -8.25 9.90 4.22
C LEU A 212 -8.19 9.21 2.86
N ALA A 213 -7.37 8.16 2.73
CA ALA A 213 -7.28 7.37 1.49
C ALA A 213 -8.61 6.67 1.18
N GLY A 214 -9.27 6.10 2.19
CA GLY A 214 -10.60 5.51 2.06
C GLY A 214 -11.68 6.52 1.66
N ALA A 215 -11.60 7.76 2.19
CA ALA A 215 -12.48 8.84 1.77
C ALA A 215 -12.23 9.23 0.30
N GLY A 216 -10.98 9.26 -0.14
CA GLY A 216 -10.63 9.41 -1.55
C GLY A 216 -11.30 8.34 -2.41
N GLY A 217 -11.23 7.07 -1.99
CA GLY A 217 -11.89 5.95 -2.66
C GLY A 217 -13.40 6.08 -2.71
N TRP A 218 -14.01 6.45 -1.59
CA TRP A 218 -15.45 6.65 -1.54
C TRP A 218 -15.90 7.83 -2.44
N PHE A 219 -15.16 8.94 -2.47
CA PHE A 219 -15.43 10.04 -3.39
C PHE A 219 -15.26 9.63 -4.86
N SER A 220 -14.30 8.76 -5.18
CA SER A 220 -14.16 8.22 -6.53
C SER A 220 -15.37 7.39 -6.95
N LEU A 221 -15.92 6.56 -6.05
CA LEU A 221 -17.17 5.85 -6.29
C LEU A 221 -18.35 6.82 -6.49
N ARG A 222 -18.45 7.86 -5.66
CA ARG A 222 -19.50 8.90 -5.80
C ARG A 222 -19.38 9.73 -7.06
N ALA A 223 -18.21 9.82 -7.64
CA ALA A 223 -18.00 10.48 -8.92
C ALA A 223 -18.71 9.73 -10.06
N LEU A 224 -18.89 8.43 -9.92
CA LEU A 224 -19.50 7.55 -10.94
C LEU A 224 -21.00 7.31 -10.73
N GLY A 225 -21.53 7.59 -9.54
CA GLY A 225 -22.94 7.38 -9.24
C GLY A 225 -23.32 7.70 -7.79
N PRO A 226 -24.59 7.59 -7.45
CA PRO A 226 -25.04 7.73 -6.06
C PRO A 226 -24.53 6.55 -5.23
N VAL A 227 -23.75 6.83 -4.19
CA VAL A 227 -23.21 5.83 -3.25
C VAL A 227 -23.52 6.29 -1.85
N ASP A 228 -24.16 5.43 -1.04
CA ASP A 228 -24.53 5.75 0.32
C ASP A 228 -23.30 5.93 1.22
N PRO A 229 -23.37 6.85 2.22
CA PRO A 229 -22.31 7.02 3.21
C PRO A 229 -22.00 5.75 4.00
N ASP A 230 -22.97 4.88 4.21
CA ASP A 230 -22.83 3.63 4.96
C ASP A 230 -21.90 2.62 4.29
N ILE A 231 -21.59 2.81 3.00
CA ILE A 231 -20.61 2.01 2.26
C ILE A 231 -19.15 2.43 2.56
N PHE A 232 -18.95 3.61 3.17
CA PHE A 232 -17.60 4.12 3.45
C PHE A 232 -16.68 3.12 4.20
N PRO A 233 -17.12 2.44 5.28
CA PRO A 233 -16.26 1.46 5.97
C PRO A 233 -15.85 0.31 5.06
N LEU A 234 -16.74 -0.12 4.16
CA LEU A 234 -16.46 -1.18 3.20
C LEU A 234 -15.51 -0.70 2.09
N ALA A 235 -15.66 0.53 1.61
CA ALA A 235 -14.74 1.14 0.63
C ALA A 235 -13.33 1.29 1.22
N LEU A 236 -13.21 1.71 2.47
CA LEU A 236 -11.96 1.76 3.21
C LEU A 236 -11.33 0.35 3.34
N ALA A 237 -12.12 -0.65 3.71
CA ALA A 237 -11.65 -2.03 3.84
C ALA A 237 -11.20 -2.61 2.49
N ALA A 238 -11.95 -2.38 1.42
CA ALA A 238 -11.61 -2.81 0.07
C ALA A 238 -10.28 -2.21 -0.41
N LEU A 239 -10.07 -0.92 -0.19
CA LEU A 239 -8.82 -0.24 -0.51
C LEU A 239 -7.65 -0.79 0.32
N ALA A 240 -7.83 -0.94 1.63
CA ALA A 240 -6.78 -1.38 2.54
C ALA A 240 -6.36 -2.83 2.28
N LEU A 241 -7.31 -3.76 2.20
CA LEU A 241 -7.04 -5.18 1.93
C LEU A 241 -6.53 -5.39 0.49
N GLY A 242 -7.12 -4.69 -0.49
CA GLY A 242 -6.65 -4.69 -1.87
C GLY A 242 -5.19 -4.25 -1.96
N THR A 243 -4.81 -3.22 -1.21
CA THR A 243 -3.44 -2.70 -1.19
C THR A 243 -2.47 -3.67 -0.50
N ILE A 244 -2.87 -4.34 0.59
CA ILE A 244 -2.08 -5.42 1.21
C ILE A 244 -1.88 -6.57 0.22
N ALA A 245 -2.95 -7.06 -0.40
CA ALA A 245 -2.88 -8.13 -1.40
C ALA A 245 -1.98 -7.74 -2.57
N GLY A 246 -2.14 -6.53 -3.07
CA GLY A 246 -1.28 -5.95 -4.10
C GLY A 246 0.18 -5.87 -3.65
N PHE A 247 0.47 -5.56 -2.38
CA PHE A 247 1.84 -5.54 -1.84
C PHE A 247 2.45 -6.94 -1.77
N ILE A 248 1.69 -7.94 -1.36
CA ILE A 248 2.12 -9.34 -1.28
C ILE A 248 2.35 -9.94 -2.68
N ALA A 249 1.54 -9.54 -3.66
CA ALA A 249 1.67 -9.99 -5.05
C ALA A 249 2.94 -9.43 -5.70
N LEU A 250 4.11 -10.03 -5.42
CA LEU A 250 5.42 -9.58 -5.87
C LEU A 250 5.59 -9.57 -7.39
N PHE A 251 4.78 -10.34 -8.11
CA PHE A 251 4.78 -10.43 -9.57
C PHE A 251 4.04 -9.26 -10.24
N ALA A 252 3.10 -8.63 -9.54
CA ALA A 252 2.27 -7.54 -10.08
C ALA A 252 2.93 -6.18 -9.83
N PRO A 253 3.33 -5.40 -10.86
CA PRO A 253 3.77 -4.02 -10.68
C PRO A 253 2.64 -3.22 -9.99
N VAL A 254 2.98 -2.45 -8.95
CA VAL A 254 2.01 -1.68 -8.12
C VAL A 254 0.93 -2.56 -7.46
N GLY A 255 0.86 -3.88 -7.74
CA GLY A 255 -0.31 -4.71 -7.44
C GLY A 255 -1.47 -4.49 -8.41
N LEU A 256 -1.21 -3.88 -9.58
CA LEU A 256 -2.21 -3.67 -10.63
C LEU A 256 -2.97 -4.97 -10.92
N GLY A 257 -4.28 -4.88 -11.03
CA GLY A 257 -5.16 -6.03 -11.20
C GLY A 257 -5.45 -6.79 -9.90
N VAL A 258 -4.50 -6.92 -8.97
CA VAL A 258 -4.73 -7.61 -7.68
C VAL A 258 -5.45 -6.69 -6.70
N ARG A 259 -5.01 -5.44 -6.59
CA ARG A 259 -5.62 -4.41 -5.72
C ARG A 259 -7.05 -4.13 -6.19
N GLU A 260 -7.19 -3.82 -7.46
CA GLU A 260 -8.48 -3.50 -8.08
C GLU A 260 -9.41 -4.72 -8.08
N GLY A 261 -8.90 -5.91 -8.38
CA GLY A 261 -9.68 -7.15 -8.40
C GLY A 261 -10.24 -7.50 -7.02
N LEU A 262 -9.40 -7.51 -5.98
CA LEU A 262 -9.88 -7.79 -4.62
C LEU A 262 -10.85 -6.70 -4.12
N GLY A 263 -10.52 -5.42 -4.37
CA GLY A 263 -11.39 -4.32 -4.01
C GLY A 263 -12.74 -4.39 -4.73
N THR A 264 -12.75 -4.77 -6.00
CA THR A 264 -13.99 -5.00 -6.78
C THR A 264 -14.79 -6.15 -6.20
N ILE A 265 -14.19 -7.28 -5.87
CA ILE A 265 -14.89 -8.41 -5.24
C ILE A 265 -15.60 -7.98 -3.95
N ILE A 266 -14.96 -7.15 -3.14
CA ILE A 266 -15.52 -6.64 -1.88
C ILE A 266 -16.69 -5.67 -2.14
N LEU A 267 -16.55 -4.77 -3.11
CA LEU A 267 -17.51 -3.69 -3.34
C LEU A 267 -18.64 -4.05 -4.33
N ALA A 268 -18.41 -5.00 -5.24
CA ALA A 268 -19.36 -5.35 -6.28
C ALA A 268 -20.78 -5.69 -5.78
N PRO A 269 -20.95 -6.38 -4.62
CA PRO A 269 -22.29 -6.66 -4.10
C PRO A 269 -23.10 -5.41 -3.71
N THR A 270 -22.41 -4.28 -3.44
CA THR A 270 -23.06 -3.05 -2.95
C THR A 270 -23.20 -1.96 -4.01
N VAL A 271 -22.20 -1.81 -4.89
CA VAL A 271 -22.19 -0.70 -5.88
C VAL A 271 -22.15 -1.20 -7.32
N GLY A 272 -22.13 -2.51 -7.55
CA GLY A 272 -21.91 -3.11 -8.87
C GLY A 272 -20.43 -3.20 -9.25
N ALA A 273 -20.09 -4.22 -10.05
CA ALA A 273 -18.68 -4.51 -10.38
C ALA A 273 -18.02 -3.43 -11.24
N GLU A 274 -18.78 -2.81 -12.12
CA GLU A 274 -18.30 -1.76 -13.04
C GLU A 274 -17.91 -0.50 -12.26
N VAL A 275 -18.80 -0.02 -11.40
CA VAL A 275 -18.58 1.16 -10.56
C VAL A 275 -17.46 0.90 -9.55
N ALA A 276 -17.41 -0.29 -8.93
CA ALA A 276 -16.36 -0.68 -8.01
C ALA A 276 -14.98 -0.65 -8.68
N LEU A 277 -14.85 -1.28 -9.86
CA LEU A 277 -13.58 -1.32 -10.58
C LEU A 277 -13.12 0.08 -11.03
N LEU A 278 -14.00 0.84 -11.69
CA LEU A 278 -13.67 2.18 -12.19
C LEU A 278 -13.34 3.13 -11.04
N GLY A 279 -14.09 3.08 -9.92
CA GLY A 279 -13.82 3.90 -8.74
C GLY A 279 -12.45 3.62 -8.12
N LEU A 280 -12.01 2.34 -8.13
CA LEU A 280 -10.70 1.95 -7.62
C LEU A 280 -9.55 2.30 -8.58
N VAL A 281 -9.81 2.34 -9.89
CA VAL A 281 -8.83 2.74 -10.90
C VAL A 281 -8.61 4.26 -10.92
N LEU A 282 -9.62 5.05 -10.57
CA LEU A 282 -9.51 6.52 -10.47
C LEU A 282 -8.65 7.02 -9.29
N LEU A 283 -8.26 6.12 -8.38
CA LEU A 283 -7.39 6.39 -7.21
C LEU A 283 -5.92 6.06 -7.51
#